data_0607ad4b74a614eca6c841cf77ca3bcb
#
_entry.id   0607ad4b74a614eca6c841cf77ca3bcb
#
_cell.length_a   1.000
_cell.length_b   1.000
_cell.length_c   1.000
_cell.angle_alpha   90.00
_cell.angle_beta   90.00
_cell.angle_gamma   90.00
#
_symmetry.space_group_name_H-M   'P 1'
#
loop_
_entity.id
_entity.type
_entity.pdbx_description
1 polymer ?
#
loop_
_entity_poly.entity_id
_entity_poly.type
_entity_poly.pdbx_seq_one_letter_code
_entity_poly.pdbx_strand_id
1 'polypeptide(L)'
;MKKIINTPNAPAPIGPYNQAVMTGDMLFISGQVALVPGTGDLANADLTEETNQVMKNLKAILTEAGMEFSHVVKTTIFLSDMSLFTAVNEIYGSYFKAALTTGEADYPARETVAVRGLPKNVNVEISMIASK
;
A
#
# COMPACT_ATOMS: atom_id res chain seq x y z
N MET A 1 -7.99 2.24 -22.36
CA MET A 1 -8.21 3.62 -21.88
C MET A 1 -7.99 3.66 -20.38
N LYS A 2 -7.31 4.68 -19.92
CA LYS A 2 -6.97 4.83 -18.50
C LYS A 2 -8.13 5.44 -17.72
N LYS A 3 -8.48 4.83 -16.57
CA LYS A 3 -9.47 5.38 -15.65
C LYS A 3 -8.76 5.77 -14.34
N ILE A 4 -8.97 7.00 -13.90
CA ILE A 4 -8.40 7.47 -12.64
C ILE A 4 -9.25 7.00 -11.48
N ILE A 5 -8.62 6.42 -10.46
CA ILE A 5 -9.24 6.02 -9.20
C ILE A 5 -8.81 7.00 -8.13
N ASN A 6 -9.77 7.57 -7.44
CA ASN A 6 -9.53 8.56 -6.41
C ASN A 6 -10.54 8.40 -5.28
N THR A 7 -10.10 8.49 -4.04
CA THR A 7 -10.97 8.36 -2.85
C THR A 7 -10.53 9.34 -1.77
N PRO A 8 -11.48 9.96 -1.05
CA PRO A 8 -11.14 10.79 0.11
C PRO A 8 -10.70 9.95 1.32
N ASN A 9 -10.83 8.63 1.26
CA ASN A 9 -10.44 7.71 2.33
C ASN A 9 -8.97 7.30 2.27
N ALA A 10 -8.22 7.85 1.31
CA ALA A 10 -6.76 7.74 1.23
C ALA A 10 -6.18 9.14 1.07
N PRO A 11 -4.87 9.32 1.34
CA PRO A 11 -4.26 10.64 1.24
C PRO A 11 -4.34 11.20 -0.17
N ALA A 12 -4.67 12.49 -0.27
CA ALA A 12 -4.62 13.19 -1.56
C ALA A 12 -3.19 13.19 -2.10
N PRO A 13 -3.01 13.12 -3.43
CA PRO A 13 -1.68 13.21 -4.02
C PRO A 13 -0.95 14.49 -3.63
N ILE A 14 0.33 14.37 -3.31
CA ILE A 14 1.18 15.50 -2.94
C ILE A 14 2.07 15.96 -4.09
N GLY A 15 1.77 15.51 -5.31
CA GLY A 15 2.53 15.85 -6.52
C GLY A 15 1.72 15.54 -7.78
N PRO A 16 2.36 15.57 -8.95
CA PRO A 16 1.67 15.35 -10.22
C PRO A 16 1.45 13.86 -10.51
N TYR A 17 0.62 13.21 -9.70
CA TYR A 17 0.25 11.80 -9.87
C TYR A 17 -1.15 11.55 -9.31
N ASN A 18 -1.73 10.43 -9.66
CA ASN A 18 -3.02 9.97 -9.12
C ASN A 18 -2.80 8.90 -8.05
N GLN A 19 -3.78 8.73 -7.17
CA GLN A 19 -3.74 7.64 -6.19
C GLN A 19 -3.62 6.29 -6.88
N ALA A 20 -4.42 6.07 -7.92
CA ALA A 20 -4.35 4.85 -8.71
C ALA A 20 -4.93 5.06 -10.11
N VAL A 21 -4.55 4.18 -11.00
CA VAL A 21 -4.99 4.18 -12.40
C VAL A 21 -5.41 2.76 -12.76
N MET A 22 -6.61 2.64 -13.34
CA MET A 22 -7.09 1.37 -13.87
C MET A 22 -7.00 1.38 -15.38
N THR A 23 -6.50 0.28 -15.95
CA THR A 23 -6.51 0.03 -17.39
C THR A 23 -6.90 -1.43 -17.61
N GLY A 24 -8.01 -1.65 -18.35
CA GLY A 24 -8.58 -2.98 -18.45
C GLY A 24 -8.91 -3.53 -17.07
N ASP A 25 -8.41 -4.72 -16.78
CA ASP A 25 -8.59 -5.40 -15.49
C ASP A 25 -7.49 -5.07 -14.47
N MET A 26 -6.53 -4.22 -14.84
CA MET A 26 -5.34 -3.95 -14.04
C MET A 26 -5.46 -2.63 -13.30
N LEU A 27 -5.15 -2.64 -12.01
CA LEU A 27 -5.09 -1.46 -11.17
C LEU A 27 -3.64 -1.22 -10.74
N PHE A 28 -3.14 -0.02 -11.00
CA PHE A 28 -1.81 0.41 -10.60
C PHE A 28 -1.96 1.45 -9.48
N ILE A 29 -1.47 1.13 -8.29
CA ILE A 29 -1.61 1.98 -7.11
C ILE A 29 -0.28 2.65 -6.81
N SER A 30 -0.28 3.97 -6.72
CA SER A 30 0.88 4.77 -6.35
C SER A 30 1.38 4.41 -4.96
N GLY A 31 2.67 4.62 -4.73
CA GLY A 31 3.28 4.39 -3.42
C GLY A 31 2.54 5.13 -2.32
N GLN A 32 2.16 4.40 -1.28
CA GLN A 32 1.48 4.95 -0.11
C GLN A 32 2.44 5.02 1.06
N VAL A 33 2.42 6.17 1.73
CA VAL A 33 3.11 6.39 3.00
C VAL A 33 2.07 6.63 4.08
N ALA A 34 2.49 6.69 5.35
CA ALA A 34 1.56 6.71 6.48
C ALA A 34 0.92 8.08 6.74
N LEU A 35 0.42 8.71 5.70
CA LEU A 35 -0.37 9.95 5.82
C LEU A 35 -1.80 9.60 6.20
N VAL A 36 -2.35 10.37 7.14
CA VAL A 36 -3.76 10.21 7.56
C VAL A 36 -4.64 10.96 6.56
N PRO A 37 -5.64 10.31 5.95
CA PRO A 37 -6.55 10.98 5.04
C PRO A 37 -7.25 12.17 5.69
N GLY A 38 -7.37 13.25 4.94
CA GLY A 38 -8.08 14.46 5.38
C GLY A 38 -7.24 15.45 6.15
N THR A 39 -6.29 15.00 6.96
CA THR A 39 -5.43 15.89 7.76
C THR A 39 -4.04 16.06 7.20
N GLY A 40 -3.52 15.04 6.51
CA GLY A 40 -2.15 15.03 6.02
C GLY A 40 -1.10 14.83 7.10
N ASP A 41 -1.53 14.50 8.33
CA ASP A 41 -0.60 14.18 9.41
C ASP A 41 0.03 12.80 9.19
N LEU A 42 1.25 12.61 9.71
CA LEU A 42 1.89 11.30 9.67
C LEU A 42 1.46 10.47 10.88
N ALA A 43 1.03 9.22 10.63
CA ALA A 43 0.72 8.24 11.66
C ALA A 43 1.96 7.35 11.84
N ASN A 44 2.99 7.87 12.49
CA ASN A 44 4.29 7.22 12.60
C ASN A 44 4.89 7.27 14.01
N ALA A 45 4.05 7.19 15.03
CA ALA A 45 4.52 7.15 16.42
C ALA A 45 5.43 5.94 16.65
N ASP A 46 5.15 4.82 15.97
CA ASP A 46 6.01 3.65 15.91
C ASP A 46 5.83 2.97 14.54
N LEU A 47 6.66 1.95 14.28
CA LEU A 47 6.64 1.24 13.00
C LEU A 47 5.33 0.49 12.77
N THR A 48 4.72 -0.02 13.84
CA THR A 48 3.44 -0.74 13.77
C THR A 48 2.33 0.20 13.29
N GLU A 49 2.22 1.37 13.89
CA GLU A 49 1.25 2.37 13.48
C GLU A 49 1.49 2.82 12.05
N GLU A 50 2.73 3.09 11.71
CA GLU A 50 3.12 3.54 10.37
C GLU A 50 2.75 2.52 9.31
N THR A 51 3.12 1.26 9.49
CA THR A 51 2.85 0.20 8.52
C THR A 51 1.36 -0.06 8.38
N ASN A 52 0.62 -0.08 9.49
CA ASN A 52 -0.83 -0.24 9.46
C ASN A 52 -1.52 0.90 8.69
N GLN A 53 -1.07 2.15 8.88
CA GLN A 53 -1.66 3.28 8.15
C GLN A 53 -1.41 3.16 6.65
N VAL A 54 -0.22 2.73 6.24
CA VAL A 54 0.09 2.47 4.83
C VAL A 54 -0.89 1.43 4.26
N MET A 55 -1.08 0.34 4.96
CA MET A 55 -1.98 -0.74 4.51
C MET A 55 -3.45 -0.30 4.47
N LYS A 56 -3.88 0.52 5.42
CA LYS A 56 -5.24 1.10 5.41
C LYS A 56 -5.45 2.01 4.20
N ASN A 57 -4.44 2.80 3.84
CA ASN A 57 -4.51 3.66 2.68
C ASN A 57 -4.63 2.84 1.39
N LEU A 58 -3.84 1.78 1.27
CA LEU A 58 -3.92 0.85 0.14
C LEU A 58 -5.30 0.18 0.07
N LYS A 59 -5.83 -0.25 1.22
CA LYS A 59 -7.15 -0.88 1.30
C LYS A 59 -8.25 0.06 0.79
N ALA A 60 -8.19 1.33 1.18
CA ALA A 60 -9.17 2.32 0.76
C ALA A 60 -9.16 2.51 -0.76
N ILE A 61 -7.98 2.55 -1.37
CA ILE A 61 -7.85 2.69 -2.82
C ILE A 61 -8.34 1.43 -3.55
N LEU A 62 -7.99 0.25 -3.05
CA LEU A 62 -8.50 -1.01 -3.60
C LEU A 62 -10.03 -1.04 -3.54
N THR A 63 -10.60 -0.69 -2.40
CA THR A 63 -12.07 -0.65 -2.21
C THR A 63 -12.73 0.30 -3.21
N GLU A 64 -12.16 1.47 -3.44
CA GLU A 64 -12.70 2.43 -4.43
C GLU A 64 -12.73 1.83 -5.83
N ALA A 65 -11.76 0.97 -6.15
CA ALA A 65 -11.70 0.29 -7.44
C ALA A 65 -12.54 -1.00 -7.48
N GLY A 66 -13.27 -1.31 -6.43
CA GLY A 66 -14.05 -2.56 -6.34
C GLY A 66 -13.20 -3.79 -6.16
N MET A 67 -12.01 -3.63 -5.58
CA MET A 67 -11.04 -4.71 -5.36
C MET A 67 -10.70 -4.86 -3.88
N GLU A 68 -10.00 -5.91 -3.55
CA GLU A 68 -9.51 -6.20 -2.20
C GLU A 68 -8.10 -6.81 -2.27
N PHE A 69 -7.46 -7.06 -1.13
CA PHE A 69 -6.09 -7.56 -1.12
C PHE A 69 -5.91 -8.88 -1.87
N SER A 70 -6.93 -9.72 -1.95
CA SER A 70 -6.87 -10.96 -2.72
C SER A 70 -6.67 -10.74 -4.22
N HIS A 71 -6.93 -9.55 -4.73
CA HIS A 71 -6.71 -9.19 -6.13
C HIS A 71 -5.30 -8.66 -6.40
N VAL A 72 -4.51 -8.40 -5.37
CA VAL A 72 -3.15 -7.87 -5.54
C VAL A 72 -2.24 -8.95 -6.10
N VAL A 73 -1.56 -8.63 -7.20
CA VAL A 73 -0.65 -9.57 -7.89
C VAL A 73 0.81 -9.20 -7.70
N LYS A 74 1.09 -7.94 -7.40
CA LYS A 74 2.46 -7.46 -7.21
C LYS A 74 2.51 -6.36 -6.15
N THR A 75 3.48 -6.47 -5.25
CA THR A 75 3.78 -5.45 -4.24
C THR A 75 5.23 -5.04 -4.32
N THR A 76 5.50 -3.75 -4.14
CA THR A 76 6.85 -3.23 -3.95
C THR A 76 6.89 -2.51 -2.60
N ILE A 77 7.81 -2.92 -1.74
CA ILE A 77 8.03 -2.30 -0.43
C ILE A 77 9.38 -1.60 -0.44
N PHE A 78 9.36 -0.30 -0.11
CA PHE A 78 10.54 0.50 0.09
C PHE A 78 10.69 0.78 1.59
N LEU A 79 11.87 0.54 2.14
CA LEU A 79 12.18 0.74 3.56
C LEU A 79 13.31 1.76 3.70
N SER A 80 13.29 2.51 4.80
CA SER A 80 14.40 3.40 5.16
C SER A 80 15.63 2.61 5.63
N ASP A 81 15.44 1.37 6.10
CA ASP A 81 16.50 0.51 6.58
C ASP A 81 16.04 -0.94 6.55
N MET A 82 16.91 -1.86 6.12
CA MET A 82 16.55 -3.29 6.05
C MET A 82 16.36 -3.95 7.42
N SER A 83 16.80 -3.31 8.50
CA SER A 83 16.50 -3.80 9.84
C SER A 83 15.00 -3.82 10.17
N LEU A 84 14.19 -3.08 9.39
CA LEU A 84 12.73 -3.01 9.55
C LEU A 84 12.00 -4.17 8.86
N PHE A 85 12.70 -4.97 8.09
CA PHE A 85 12.14 -6.00 7.20
C PHE A 85 11.19 -6.96 7.94
N THR A 86 11.66 -7.55 9.03
CA THR A 86 10.89 -8.57 9.76
C THR A 86 9.60 -8.01 10.36
N ALA A 87 9.68 -6.85 11.01
CA ALA A 87 8.52 -6.23 11.64
C ALA A 87 7.47 -5.80 10.60
N VAL A 88 7.92 -5.22 9.48
CA VAL A 88 7.03 -4.83 8.40
C VAL A 88 6.37 -6.05 7.76
N ASN A 89 7.12 -7.14 7.57
CA ASN A 89 6.58 -8.39 7.02
C ASN A 89 5.41 -8.94 7.85
N GLU A 90 5.51 -8.92 9.17
CA GLU A 90 4.46 -9.44 10.05
C GLU A 90 3.15 -8.66 9.88
N ILE A 91 3.24 -7.34 9.86
CA ILE A 91 2.08 -6.47 9.73
C ILE A 91 1.49 -6.60 8.32
N TYR A 92 2.33 -6.47 7.30
CA TYR A 92 1.95 -6.62 5.90
C TYR A 92 1.24 -7.96 5.66
N GLY A 93 1.84 -9.05 6.11
CA GLY A 93 1.31 -10.39 5.90
C GLY A 93 -0.06 -10.61 6.55
N SER A 94 -0.35 -9.93 7.65
CA SER A 94 -1.63 -10.07 8.35
C SER A 94 -2.82 -9.62 7.51
N TYR A 95 -2.63 -8.71 6.58
CA TYR A 95 -3.71 -8.21 5.69
C TYR A 95 -4.08 -9.25 4.64
N PHE A 96 -3.14 -10.09 4.23
CA PHE A 96 -3.41 -11.15 3.25
C PHE A 96 -3.97 -12.41 3.89
N LYS A 97 -3.59 -12.72 5.13
CA LYS A 97 -4.15 -13.86 5.85
C LYS A 97 -5.66 -13.75 6.05
N ALA A 98 -6.17 -12.54 6.24
CA ALA A 98 -7.60 -12.28 6.43
C ALA A 98 -8.42 -12.59 5.16
N ALA A 99 -7.82 -12.61 3.98
CA ALA A 99 -8.48 -12.86 2.71
C ALA A 99 -8.49 -14.35 2.31
N LEU A 100 -7.95 -15.24 3.15
CA LEU A 100 -7.80 -16.65 2.80
C LEU A 100 -9.12 -17.41 2.92
N THR A 101 -9.48 -18.09 1.82
CA THR A 101 -10.62 -19.02 1.80
C THR A 101 -10.15 -20.48 1.68
N THR A 102 -8.88 -20.71 1.35
CA THR A 102 -8.34 -22.04 1.05
C THR A 102 -7.37 -22.58 2.09
N GLY A 103 -7.03 -21.80 3.11
CA GLY A 103 -6.02 -22.15 4.11
C GLY A 103 -4.59 -21.87 3.68
N GLU A 104 -4.37 -21.48 2.43
CA GLU A 104 -3.07 -21.06 1.92
C GLU A 104 -3.02 -19.53 1.81
N ALA A 105 -1.85 -18.96 2.08
CA ALA A 105 -1.67 -17.52 1.97
C ALA A 105 -1.66 -17.09 0.50
N ASP A 106 -2.59 -16.22 0.14
CA ASP A 106 -2.74 -15.69 -1.21
C ASP A 106 -1.85 -14.44 -1.38
N TYR A 107 -0.55 -14.62 -1.15
CA TYR A 107 0.40 -13.52 -1.25
C TYR A 107 0.71 -13.17 -2.69
N PRO A 108 0.84 -11.86 -3.00
CA PRO A 108 1.33 -11.44 -4.32
C PRO A 108 2.83 -11.68 -4.47
N ALA A 109 3.32 -11.56 -5.71
CA ALA A 109 4.75 -11.44 -5.95
C ALA A 109 5.23 -10.12 -5.33
N ARG A 110 6.48 -10.08 -4.85
CA ARG A 110 6.99 -8.91 -4.12
C ARG A 110 8.52 -8.77 -4.24
N GLU A 111 8.99 -7.54 -4.21
CA GLU A 111 10.36 -7.22 -3.82
C GLU A 111 10.32 -6.20 -2.68
N THR A 112 11.35 -6.21 -1.85
CA THR A 112 11.54 -5.28 -0.74
C THR A 112 12.97 -4.80 -0.76
N VAL A 113 13.16 -3.48 -0.79
CA VAL A 113 14.49 -2.87 -0.82
C VAL A 113 14.56 -1.71 0.18
N ALA A 114 15.74 -1.52 0.74
CA ALA A 114 16.03 -0.30 1.47
C ALA A 114 16.49 0.77 0.48
N VAL A 115 16.04 1.99 0.69
CA VAL A 115 16.38 3.13 -0.16
C VAL A 115 17.06 4.21 0.67
N ARG A 116 17.70 5.15 -0.02
CA ARG A 116 18.44 6.22 0.64
C ARG A 116 17.52 7.18 1.41
N GLY A 117 16.31 7.39 0.94
CA GLY A 117 15.32 8.23 1.57
C GLY A 117 13.95 8.07 0.96
N LEU A 118 12.93 8.40 1.73
CA LEU A 118 11.54 8.35 1.32
C LEU A 118 10.88 9.72 1.53
N PRO A 119 9.77 10.00 0.83
CA PRO A 119 9.04 11.25 1.04
C PRO A 119 8.72 11.46 2.52
N LYS A 120 8.86 12.70 3.00
CA LYS A 120 8.59 13.08 4.38
C LYS A 120 9.41 12.31 5.42
N ASN A 121 10.55 11.73 5.00
CA ASN A 121 11.44 10.94 5.86
C ASN A 121 10.72 9.77 6.56
N VAL A 122 9.72 9.19 5.93
CA VAL A 122 9.04 8.01 6.47
C VAL A 122 9.93 6.78 6.41
N ASN A 123 9.51 5.71 7.07
CA ASN A 123 10.25 4.44 7.12
C ASN A 123 9.75 3.42 6.11
N VAL A 124 8.50 3.54 5.66
CA VAL A 124 7.84 2.54 4.81
C VAL A 124 7.06 3.23 3.71
N GLU A 125 7.22 2.76 2.49
CA GLU A 125 6.36 3.11 1.36
C GLU A 125 6.02 1.85 0.59
N ILE A 126 4.75 1.65 0.23
CA ILE A 126 4.28 0.45 -0.45
C ILE A 126 3.43 0.82 -1.65
N SER A 127 3.74 0.22 -2.79
CA SER A 127 2.91 0.31 -4.00
C SER A 127 2.43 -1.08 -4.39
N MET A 128 1.32 -1.15 -5.13
CA MET A 128 0.72 -2.43 -5.52
C MET A 128 0.17 -2.38 -6.94
N ILE A 129 0.10 -3.56 -7.55
CA ILE A 129 -0.62 -3.81 -8.80
C ILE A 129 -1.64 -4.88 -8.48
N ALA A 130 -2.91 -4.65 -8.85
CA ALA A 130 -3.99 -5.59 -8.64
C ALA A 130 -4.68 -5.91 -9.97
N SER A 131 -5.32 -7.07 -10.02
CA SER A 131 -6.06 -7.52 -11.22
C SER A 131 -7.32 -8.25 -10.79
N LYS A 132 -8.42 -7.96 -11.48
CA LYS A 132 -9.70 -8.59 -11.16
C LYS A 132 -10.37 -9.17 -12.39
#